data_ec3ec02c178ca640d29e1ef0af57d13c
#
_entry.id   ec3ec02c178ca640d29e1ef0af57d13c
#
_cell.length_a   1.000
_cell.length_b   1.000
_cell.length_c   1.000
_cell.angle_alpha   90.00
_cell.angle_beta   90.00
_cell.angle_gamma   90.00
#
_symmetry.space_group_name_H-M   'P 1'
#
loop_
_entity.id
_entity.type
_entity.pdbx_description
1 polymer ?
#
loop_
_entity_poly.entity_id
_entity_poly.type
_entity_poly.pdbx_seq_one_letter_code
_entity_poly.pdbx_strand_id
1 'polypeptide(L)'
;MSKRKRNKIILTVLSIVVGLLIIFPLLYALSLSFMSQTEMTQYPHKIIPGKLTLDNFKAALNTVPLLKFITNSFIVSVCVTVGQVITASLASYAFAFYDFKGKNLLFLMVLSTMMIPAETTVISNFLTVSSWGWNDSLQVLIVPFLTSAMGIFLMRQFYLTLPKEIREAAKIDGCSNLKFLFKILIPVSKPAIASLSIYVFINTWNQYLWPLLTINNGNNRTVQIGISMLQYSEGSSYGVVLAGAILILIPSVFIFLLGQKQLVKGMTAGAVKG
;
A
#
# COMPACT_ATOMS: atom_id res chain seq x y z
N MET A 1 42.43 -15.53 -3.13
CA MET A 1 41.19 -14.83 -2.72
C MET A 1 40.63 -15.55 -1.50
N SER A 2 40.40 -14.88 -0.36
CA SER A 2 39.87 -15.50 0.87
C SER A 2 38.47 -16.11 0.57
N LYS A 3 38.16 -17.30 1.14
CA LYS A 3 36.90 -18.00 1.01
C LYS A 3 35.68 -17.08 1.29
N ARG A 4 35.80 -16.19 2.26
CA ARG A 4 34.80 -15.18 2.63
C ARG A 4 34.56 -14.14 1.51
N LYS A 5 35.62 -13.70 0.80
CA LYS A 5 35.52 -12.74 -0.31
C LYS A 5 34.85 -13.38 -1.53
N ARG A 6 35.19 -14.65 -1.83
CA ARG A 6 34.54 -15.43 -2.90
C ARG A 6 33.06 -15.63 -2.66
N ASN A 7 32.65 -16.04 -1.45
CA ASN A 7 31.24 -16.22 -1.09
C ASN A 7 30.45 -14.90 -1.19
N LYS A 8 31.05 -13.76 -0.78
CA LYS A 8 30.41 -12.45 -0.91
C LYS A 8 30.16 -12.08 -2.38
N ILE A 9 31.11 -12.35 -3.26
CA ILE A 9 30.97 -12.11 -4.72
C ILE A 9 29.86 -12.99 -5.29
N ILE A 10 29.86 -14.30 -4.96
CA ILE A 10 28.83 -15.23 -5.44
C ILE A 10 27.44 -14.78 -5.00
N LEU A 11 27.27 -14.42 -3.72
CA LEU A 11 25.98 -13.91 -3.21
C LEU A 11 25.56 -12.61 -3.90
N THR A 12 26.49 -11.70 -4.15
CA THR A 12 26.18 -10.45 -4.86
C THR A 12 25.73 -10.73 -6.29
N VAL A 13 26.45 -11.58 -7.03
CA VAL A 13 26.08 -11.96 -8.40
C VAL A 13 24.73 -12.65 -8.43
N LEU A 14 24.49 -13.60 -7.52
CA LEU A 14 23.20 -14.28 -7.40
C LEU A 14 22.06 -13.28 -7.11
N SER A 15 22.28 -12.33 -6.18
CA SER A 15 21.29 -11.29 -5.89
C SER A 15 20.99 -10.40 -7.09
N ILE A 16 21.99 -10.05 -7.88
CA ILE A 16 21.81 -9.27 -9.13
C ILE A 16 21.00 -10.06 -10.16
N VAL A 17 21.36 -11.35 -10.38
CA VAL A 17 20.64 -12.21 -11.33
C VAL A 17 19.17 -12.37 -10.93
N VAL A 18 18.92 -12.69 -9.67
CA VAL A 18 17.55 -12.81 -9.14
C VAL A 18 16.80 -11.48 -9.27
N GLY A 19 17.45 -10.36 -8.95
CA GLY A 19 16.87 -9.02 -9.11
C GLY A 19 16.48 -8.71 -10.56
N LEU A 20 17.35 -9.04 -11.51
CA LEU A 20 17.07 -8.86 -12.94
C LEU A 20 15.91 -9.75 -13.41
N LEU A 21 15.84 -10.99 -12.95
CA LEU A 21 14.73 -11.90 -13.29
C LEU A 21 13.38 -11.38 -12.76
N ILE A 22 13.37 -10.82 -11.54
CA ILE A 22 12.14 -10.25 -10.94
C ILE A 22 11.71 -8.97 -11.68
N ILE A 23 12.65 -8.13 -12.07
CA ILE A 23 12.34 -6.85 -12.75
C ILE A 23 12.02 -7.07 -14.24
N PHE A 24 12.51 -8.15 -14.86
CA PHE A 24 12.35 -8.40 -16.29
C PHE A 24 10.91 -8.27 -16.81
N PRO A 25 9.87 -8.86 -16.16
CA PRO A 25 8.50 -8.71 -16.64
C PRO A 25 8.01 -7.25 -16.65
N LEU A 26 8.45 -6.44 -15.67
CA LEU A 26 8.10 -5.01 -15.61
C LEU A 26 8.79 -4.22 -16.72
N LEU A 27 10.08 -4.49 -16.97
CA LEU A 27 10.83 -3.87 -18.06
C LEU A 27 10.27 -4.28 -19.43
N TYR A 28 9.84 -5.53 -19.56
CA TYR A 28 9.22 -6.02 -20.77
C TYR A 28 7.85 -5.36 -21.01
N ALA A 29 7.01 -5.27 -19.97
CA ALA A 29 5.74 -4.55 -20.05
C ALA A 29 5.93 -3.06 -20.41
N LEU A 30 6.95 -2.42 -19.81
CA LEU A 30 7.33 -1.05 -20.15
C LEU A 30 7.77 -0.95 -21.63
N SER A 31 8.57 -1.89 -22.12
CA SER A 31 9.00 -1.94 -23.50
C SER A 31 7.83 -2.07 -24.47
N LEU A 32 6.91 -3.00 -24.20
CA LEU A 32 5.71 -3.23 -25.00
C LEU A 32 4.77 -2.01 -24.99
N SER A 33 4.68 -1.26 -23.89
CA SER A 33 3.83 -0.07 -23.83
C SER A 33 4.25 1.04 -24.81
N PHE A 34 5.50 1.03 -25.27
CA PHE A 34 6.03 1.94 -26.29
C PHE A 34 6.05 1.37 -27.70
N MET A 35 5.63 0.12 -27.91
CA MET A 35 5.58 -0.51 -29.24
C MET A 35 4.31 -0.16 -29.99
N SER A 36 4.40 -0.06 -31.31
CA SER A 36 3.20 -0.01 -32.17
C SER A 36 2.48 -1.35 -32.20
N GLN A 37 1.18 -1.35 -32.50
CA GLN A 37 0.38 -2.57 -32.64
C GLN A 37 0.99 -3.54 -33.68
N THR A 38 1.51 -3.02 -34.78
CA THR A 38 2.15 -3.82 -35.83
C THR A 38 3.42 -4.51 -35.35
N GLU A 39 4.23 -3.84 -34.52
CA GLU A 39 5.45 -4.46 -33.94
C GLU A 39 5.13 -5.55 -32.92
N MET A 40 4.05 -5.38 -32.13
CA MET A 40 3.63 -6.39 -31.15
C MET A 40 3.12 -7.68 -31.78
N THR A 41 2.57 -7.60 -33.00
CA THR A 41 2.03 -8.77 -33.73
C THR A 41 3.04 -9.39 -34.69
N GLN A 42 4.21 -8.77 -34.89
CA GLN A 42 5.28 -9.32 -35.75
C GLN A 42 5.93 -10.58 -35.16
N TYR A 43 6.26 -11.53 -36.02
CA TYR A 43 7.05 -12.69 -35.63
C TYR A 43 8.43 -12.63 -36.39
N PRO A 44 9.55 -12.87 -35.70
CA PRO A 44 9.70 -13.13 -34.24
C PRO A 44 9.42 -11.90 -33.40
N HIS A 45 8.87 -12.14 -32.16
CA HIS A 45 8.53 -11.06 -31.23
C HIS A 45 9.77 -10.27 -30.81
N LYS A 46 9.70 -8.95 -30.95
CA LYS A 46 10.76 -8.05 -30.48
C LYS A 46 10.61 -7.81 -28.98
N ILE A 47 11.74 -7.73 -28.28
CA ILE A 47 11.79 -7.36 -26.86
C ILE A 47 11.90 -5.84 -26.71
N ILE A 48 12.56 -5.17 -27.67
CA ILE A 48 12.82 -3.73 -27.66
C ILE A 48 12.11 -3.11 -28.87
N PRO A 49 11.38 -1.99 -28.70
CA PRO A 49 10.71 -1.31 -29.80
C PRO A 49 11.71 -0.82 -30.83
N GLY A 50 11.42 -1.03 -32.09
CA GLY A 50 12.21 -0.47 -33.21
C GLY A 50 11.95 1.04 -33.34
N LYS A 51 10.74 1.51 -33.02
CA LYS A 51 10.37 2.91 -32.95
C LYS A 51 9.52 3.14 -31.70
N LEU A 52 9.97 4.04 -30.83
CA LEU A 52 9.20 4.44 -29.65
C LEU A 52 7.96 5.25 -30.07
N THR A 53 6.77 4.85 -29.61
CA THR A 53 5.53 5.57 -29.79
C THR A 53 4.84 5.81 -28.43
N LEU A 54 4.10 6.91 -28.33
CA LEU A 54 3.24 7.23 -27.19
C LEU A 54 1.76 6.94 -27.48
N ASP A 55 1.45 6.31 -28.59
CA ASP A 55 0.06 6.13 -29.04
C ASP A 55 -0.74 5.25 -28.07
N ASN A 56 -0.12 4.21 -27.50
CA ASN A 56 -0.75 3.39 -26.47
C ASN A 56 -1.11 4.18 -25.21
N PHE A 57 -0.25 5.11 -24.79
CA PHE A 57 -0.50 5.98 -23.64
C PHE A 57 -1.64 6.94 -23.93
N LYS A 58 -1.65 7.57 -25.12
CA LYS A 58 -2.75 8.44 -25.55
C LYS A 58 -4.07 7.68 -25.64
N ALA A 59 -4.04 6.46 -26.22
CA ALA A 59 -5.21 5.61 -26.31
C ALA A 59 -5.73 5.23 -24.92
N ALA A 60 -4.85 4.82 -23.97
CA ALA A 60 -5.26 4.50 -22.61
C ALA A 60 -5.94 5.68 -21.90
N LEU A 61 -5.41 6.89 -22.05
CA LEU A 61 -5.98 8.12 -21.46
C LEU A 61 -7.31 8.55 -22.11
N ASN A 62 -7.53 8.21 -23.38
CA ASN A 62 -8.75 8.54 -24.12
C ASN A 62 -9.85 7.49 -23.93
N THR A 63 -9.49 6.21 -23.71
CA THR A 63 -10.44 5.11 -23.55
C THR A 63 -11.18 5.19 -22.22
N VAL A 64 -10.48 5.57 -21.15
CA VAL A 64 -11.06 5.75 -19.80
C VAL A 64 -10.47 7.01 -19.16
N PRO A 65 -11.20 7.69 -18.25
CA PRO A 65 -10.70 8.87 -17.54
C PRO A 65 -9.65 8.50 -16.48
N LEU A 66 -8.53 7.88 -16.93
CA LEU A 66 -7.52 7.24 -16.09
C LEU A 66 -6.90 8.21 -15.08
N LEU A 67 -6.64 9.45 -15.47
CA LEU A 67 -6.09 10.48 -14.56
C LEU A 67 -7.04 10.78 -13.40
N LYS A 68 -8.35 10.77 -13.62
CA LYS A 68 -9.34 10.93 -12.56
C LYS A 68 -9.33 9.73 -11.62
N PHE A 69 -9.22 8.51 -12.15
CA PHE A 69 -9.13 7.30 -11.33
C PHE A 69 -7.85 7.27 -10.50
N ILE A 70 -6.71 7.72 -11.07
CA ILE A 70 -5.46 7.90 -10.33
C ILE A 70 -5.66 8.89 -9.18
N THR A 71 -6.30 10.03 -9.44
CA THR A 71 -6.57 11.04 -8.41
C THR A 71 -7.48 10.49 -7.31
N ASN A 72 -8.57 9.80 -7.67
CA ASN A 72 -9.48 9.18 -6.71
C ASN A 72 -8.74 8.17 -5.83
N SER A 73 -7.98 7.24 -6.45
CA SER A 73 -7.20 6.25 -5.71
C SER A 73 -6.16 6.89 -4.80
N PHE A 74 -5.52 7.97 -5.24
CA PHE A 74 -4.54 8.70 -4.42
C PHE A 74 -5.21 9.33 -3.20
N ILE A 75 -6.34 10.03 -3.39
CA ILE A 75 -7.12 10.62 -2.29
C ILE A 75 -7.57 9.54 -1.31
N VAL A 76 -8.17 8.45 -1.79
CA VAL A 76 -8.64 7.34 -0.94
C VAL A 76 -7.47 6.73 -0.17
N SER A 77 -6.35 6.40 -0.85
CA SER A 77 -5.18 5.78 -0.22
C SER A 77 -4.53 6.69 0.82
N VAL A 78 -4.43 7.98 0.56
CA VAL A 78 -3.88 8.96 1.54
C VAL A 78 -4.81 9.10 2.74
N CYS A 79 -6.12 9.28 2.52
CA CYS A 79 -7.09 9.43 3.62
C CYS A 79 -7.14 8.19 4.51
N VAL A 80 -7.18 6.98 3.93
CA VAL A 80 -7.16 5.72 4.68
C VAL A 80 -5.84 5.58 5.44
N THR A 81 -4.70 5.89 4.80
CA THR A 81 -3.38 5.83 5.44
C THR A 81 -3.29 6.75 6.65
N VAL A 82 -3.69 8.01 6.49
CA VAL A 82 -3.69 8.99 7.60
C VAL A 82 -4.63 8.52 8.72
N GLY A 83 -5.84 8.08 8.37
CA GLY A 83 -6.81 7.57 9.33
C GLY A 83 -6.28 6.37 10.12
N GLN A 84 -5.70 5.39 9.43
CA GLN A 84 -5.12 4.22 10.10
C GLN A 84 -3.90 4.57 10.96
N VAL A 85 -3.03 5.47 10.52
CA VAL A 85 -1.90 5.93 11.35
C VAL A 85 -2.38 6.60 12.63
N ILE A 86 -3.40 7.45 12.55
CA ILE A 86 -3.97 8.12 13.72
C ILE A 86 -4.63 7.10 14.66
N THR A 87 -5.54 6.28 14.16
CA THR A 87 -6.29 5.32 14.99
C THR A 87 -5.38 4.24 15.57
N ALA A 88 -4.43 3.72 14.77
CA ALA A 88 -3.44 2.76 15.24
C ALA A 88 -2.52 3.37 16.32
N SER A 89 -2.05 4.61 16.14
CA SER A 89 -1.18 5.27 17.12
C SER A 89 -1.90 5.48 18.46
N LEU A 90 -3.15 5.95 18.43
CA LEU A 90 -3.96 6.17 19.62
C LEU A 90 -4.28 4.87 20.36
N ALA A 91 -4.80 3.86 19.65
CA ALA A 91 -5.13 2.57 20.22
C ALA A 91 -3.89 1.85 20.77
N SER A 92 -2.80 1.84 20.01
CA SER A 92 -1.54 1.23 20.43
C SER A 92 -0.92 1.93 21.63
N TYR A 93 -1.06 3.24 21.74
CA TYR A 93 -0.64 4.00 22.91
C TYR A 93 -1.37 3.54 24.17
N ALA A 94 -2.69 3.35 24.07
CA ALA A 94 -3.47 2.81 25.18
C ALA A 94 -3.03 1.38 25.55
N PHE A 95 -2.90 0.50 24.56
CA PHE A 95 -2.49 -0.89 24.77
C PHE A 95 -1.03 -1.09 25.20
N ALA A 96 -0.13 -0.15 24.94
CA ALA A 96 1.27 -0.24 25.33
C ALA A 96 1.54 0.37 26.71
N PHE A 97 0.96 1.53 26.99
CA PHE A 97 1.38 2.38 28.11
C PHE A 97 0.38 2.52 29.25
N TYR A 98 -0.87 2.08 29.07
CA TYR A 98 -1.85 2.12 30.16
C TYR A 98 -2.15 0.71 30.68
N ASP A 99 -2.44 0.63 31.98
CA ASP A 99 -2.96 -0.57 32.62
C ASP A 99 -4.43 -0.36 32.97
N PHE A 100 -5.30 -1.21 32.42
CA PHE A 100 -6.73 -1.20 32.65
C PHE A 100 -7.29 -2.62 32.62
N LYS A 101 -8.43 -2.82 33.29
CA LYS A 101 -9.10 -4.12 33.37
C LYS A 101 -9.51 -4.58 31.96
N GLY A 102 -9.21 -5.85 31.62
CA GLY A 102 -9.58 -6.41 30.32
C GLY A 102 -8.65 -6.05 29.16
N LYS A 103 -7.55 -5.30 29.38
CA LYS A 103 -6.57 -4.88 28.34
C LYS A 103 -6.17 -6.02 27.39
N ASN A 104 -5.75 -7.16 27.96
CA ASN A 104 -5.27 -8.29 27.15
C ASN A 104 -6.41 -8.96 26.38
N LEU A 105 -7.61 -9.06 26.97
CA LEU A 105 -8.78 -9.61 26.30
C LEU A 105 -9.21 -8.72 25.14
N LEU A 106 -9.30 -7.40 25.34
CA LEU A 106 -9.63 -6.46 24.27
C LEU A 106 -8.58 -6.47 23.14
N PHE A 107 -7.30 -6.55 23.50
CA PHE A 107 -6.26 -6.68 22.48
C PHE A 107 -6.36 -7.99 21.70
N LEU A 108 -6.66 -9.10 22.39
CA LEU A 108 -6.89 -10.40 21.74
C LEU A 108 -8.12 -10.34 20.82
N MET A 109 -9.21 -9.68 21.20
CA MET A 109 -10.37 -9.46 20.35
C MET A 109 -10.02 -8.65 19.09
N VAL A 110 -9.20 -7.59 19.22
CA VAL A 110 -8.68 -6.85 18.05
C VAL A 110 -7.88 -7.76 17.14
N LEU A 111 -7.00 -8.60 17.69
CA LEU A 111 -6.21 -9.53 16.87
C LEU A 111 -7.06 -10.61 16.22
N SER A 112 -8.11 -11.10 16.89
CA SER A 112 -8.99 -12.13 16.33
C SER A 112 -9.73 -11.67 15.07
N THR A 113 -9.95 -10.35 14.91
CA THR A 113 -10.54 -9.82 13.66
C THR A 113 -9.64 -10.06 12.44
N MET A 114 -8.33 -10.19 12.61
CA MET A 114 -7.41 -10.50 11.50
C MET A 114 -7.55 -11.95 11.01
N MET A 115 -8.16 -12.84 11.80
CA MET A 115 -8.38 -14.23 11.41
C MET A 115 -9.62 -14.39 10.51
N ILE A 116 -10.44 -13.36 10.39
CA ILE A 116 -11.63 -13.36 9.54
C ILE A 116 -11.21 -12.91 8.15
N PRO A 117 -11.29 -13.76 7.11
CA PRO A 117 -11.00 -13.34 5.74
C PRO A 117 -11.94 -12.22 5.31
N ALA A 118 -11.41 -11.17 4.70
CA ALA A 118 -12.22 -10.01 4.27
C ALA A 118 -13.32 -10.40 3.28
N GLU A 119 -13.07 -11.40 2.47
CA GLU A 119 -13.99 -11.92 1.46
C GLU A 119 -15.27 -12.50 2.07
N THR A 120 -15.19 -13.07 3.28
CA THR A 120 -16.36 -13.64 3.97
C THR A 120 -17.34 -12.59 4.45
N THR A 121 -16.85 -11.38 4.73
CA THR A 121 -17.66 -10.27 5.26
C THR A 121 -18.08 -9.25 4.20
N VAL A 122 -17.58 -9.39 2.96
CA VAL A 122 -17.76 -8.38 1.91
C VAL A 122 -19.23 -8.11 1.59
N ILE A 123 -20.08 -9.18 1.49
CA ILE A 123 -21.50 -9.04 1.17
C ILE A 123 -22.24 -8.33 2.31
N SER A 124 -22.01 -8.73 3.56
CA SER A 124 -22.65 -8.12 4.72
C SER A 124 -22.25 -6.63 4.86
N ASN A 125 -20.99 -6.33 4.64
CA ASN A 125 -20.48 -4.95 4.65
C ASN A 125 -21.11 -4.13 3.51
N PHE A 126 -21.23 -4.70 2.30
CA PHE A 126 -21.88 -4.06 1.16
C PHE A 126 -23.34 -3.73 1.46
N LEU A 127 -24.12 -4.69 1.99
CA LEU A 127 -25.51 -4.46 2.37
C LEU A 127 -25.63 -3.36 3.45
N THR A 128 -24.73 -3.34 4.41
CA THR A 128 -24.69 -2.33 5.47
C THR A 128 -24.45 -0.93 4.90
N VAL A 129 -23.41 -0.73 4.11
CA VAL A 129 -23.10 0.60 3.54
C VAL A 129 -24.15 1.03 2.51
N SER A 130 -24.75 0.09 1.80
CA SER A 130 -25.86 0.35 0.88
C SER A 130 -27.09 0.85 1.62
N SER A 131 -27.42 0.26 2.77
CA SER A 131 -28.53 0.72 3.62
C SER A 131 -28.33 2.14 4.16
N TRP A 132 -27.06 2.58 4.28
CA TRP A 132 -26.69 3.95 4.67
C TRP A 132 -26.68 4.93 3.48
N GLY A 133 -26.90 4.45 2.27
CA GLY A 133 -26.85 5.26 1.05
C GLY A 133 -25.44 5.75 0.69
N TRP A 134 -24.39 5.02 1.09
CA TRP A 134 -23.00 5.41 0.86
C TRP A 134 -22.44 4.97 -0.49
N ASN A 135 -23.16 4.14 -1.22
CA ASN A 135 -22.73 3.72 -2.55
C ASN A 135 -22.45 4.93 -3.46
N ASP A 136 -21.57 4.73 -4.43
CA ASP A 136 -21.16 5.76 -5.39
C ASP A 136 -20.49 7.01 -4.79
N SER A 137 -19.93 6.90 -3.58
CA SER A 137 -19.20 7.99 -2.92
C SER A 137 -17.78 7.57 -2.51
N LEU A 138 -16.84 8.52 -2.42
CA LEU A 138 -15.50 8.21 -1.92
C LEU A 138 -15.52 7.85 -0.42
N GLN A 139 -16.53 8.27 0.33
CA GLN A 139 -16.64 7.95 1.75
C GLN A 139 -16.77 6.43 1.99
N VAL A 140 -17.45 5.68 1.12
CA VAL A 140 -17.55 4.21 1.24
C VAL A 140 -16.21 3.51 1.05
N LEU A 141 -15.28 4.14 0.33
CA LEU A 141 -13.92 3.65 0.12
C LEU A 141 -12.96 4.05 1.25
N ILE A 142 -13.30 5.05 2.05
CA ILE A 142 -12.43 5.63 3.08
C ILE A 142 -12.86 5.20 4.47
N VAL A 143 -14.10 5.49 4.86
CA VAL A 143 -14.54 5.39 6.26
C VAL A 143 -14.47 3.97 6.84
N PRO A 144 -14.88 2.90 6.13
CA PRO A 144 -14.77 1.53 6.66
C PRO A 144 -13.32 1.08 6.93
N PHE A 145 -12.34 1.74 6.33
CA PHE A 145 -10.93 1.35 6.37
C PHE A 145 -10.06 2.29 7.24
N LEU A 146 -10.64 3.22 8.00
CA LEU A 146 -9.89 4.16 8.84
C LEU A 146 -9.19 3.52 10.05
N THR A 147 -9.42 2.24 10.31
CA THR A 147 -8.76 1.49 11.37
C THR A 147 -8.45 0.07 10.90
N SER A 148 -7.39 -0.53 11.44
CA SER A 148 -7.05 -1.93 11.20
C SER A 148 -6.36 -2.56 12.40
N ALA A 149 -6.67 -3.83 12.66
CA ALA A 149 -6.00 -4.60 13.71
C ALA A 149 -4.51 -4.76 13.44
N MET A 150 -4.10 -4.90 12.17
CA MET A 150 -2.69 -4.98 11.77
C MET A 150 -1.93 -3.69 12.11
N GLY A 151 -2.52 -2.52 11.85
CA GLY A 151 -1.93 -1.23 12.20
C GLY A 151 -1.75 -1.09 13.71
N ILE A 152 -2.79 -1.44 14.49
CA ILE A 152 -2.74 -1.43 15.96
C ILE A 152 -1.67 -2.39 16.48
N PHE A 153 -1.61 -3.60 15.94
CA PHE A 153 -0.60 -4.60 16.31
C PHE A 153 0.82 -4.09 16.04
N LEU A 154 1.10 -3.64 14.83
CA LEU A 154 2.44 -3.19 14.41
C LEU A 154 2.91 -2.01 15.28
N MET A 155 2.06 -1.00 15.47
CA MET A 155 2.41 0.16 16.29
C MET A 155 2.59 -0.21 17.77
N ARG A 156 1.76 -1.10 18.33
CA ARG A 156 1.93 -1.58 19.69
C ARG A 156 3.23 -2.35 19.87
N GLN A 157 3.58 -3.26 18.95
CA GLN A 157 4.84 -3.99 19.04
C GLN A 157 6.03 -3.04 19.02
N PHE A 158 6.01 -2.01 18.18
CA PHE A 158 7.05 -0.99 18.17
C PHE A 158 7.10 -0.22 19.50
N TYR A 159 5.97 0.23 20.03
CA TYR A 159 5.92 0.98 21.29
C TYR A 159 6.46 0.18 22.48
N LEU A 160 6.27 -1.14 22.48
CA LEU A 160 6.80 -2.04 23.52
C LEU A 160 8.32 -2.23 23.45
N THR A 161 8.97 -1.85 22.34
CA THR A 161 10.44 -1.86 22.23
C THR A 161 11.09 -0.62 22.83
N LEU A 162 10.30 0.42 23.09
CA LEU A 162 10.83 1.68 23.63
C LEU A 162 11.11 1.55 25.15
N PRO A 163 12.22 2.12 25.65
CA PRO A 163 12.52 2.14 27.08
C PRO A 163 11.42 2.85 27.86
N LYS A 164 11.03 2.27 29.02
CA LYS A 164 10.00 2.86 29.90
C LYS A 164 10.43 4.20 30.49
N GLU A 165 11.72 4.37 30.67
CA GLU A 165 12.39 5.58 31.20
C GLU A 165 12.05 6.84 30.39
N ILE A 166 11.81 6.72 29.08
CA ILE A 166 11.36 7.86 28.23
C ILE A 166 10.03 8.43 28.74
N ARG A 167 9.09 7.55 29.13
CA ARG A 167 7.80 8.00 29.64
C ARG A 167 7.90 8.52 31.07
N GLU A 168 8.74 7.90 31.89
CA GLU A 168 8.98 8.32 33.27
C GLU A 168 9.63 9.70 33.32
N ALA A 169 10.67 9.93 32.53
CA ALA A 169 11.30 11.25 32.39
C ALA A 169 10.30 12.31 31.92
N ALA A 170 9.49 12.00 30.89
CA ALA A 170 8.48 12.93 30.41
C ALA A 170 7.42 13.27 31.47
N LYS A 171 7.08 12.34 32.37
CA LYS A 171 6.17 12.61 33.49
C LYS A 171 6.81 13.51 34.56
N ILE A 172 8.08 13.30 34.87
CA ILE A 172 8.86 14.15 35.79
C ILE A 172 8.89 15.59 35.26
N ASP A 173 9.06 15.75 33.92
CA ASP A 173 9.03 17.05 33.25
C ASP A 173 7.61 17.66 33.11
N GLY A 174 6.60 17.08 33.75
CA GLY A 174 5.20 17.57 33.71
C GLY A 174 4.53 17.43 32.36
N CYS A 175 5.01 16.52 31.50
CA CYS A 175 4.45 16.30 30.19
C CYS A 175 3.09 15.56 30.29
N SER A 176 2.03 16.16 29.75
CA SER A 176 0.71 15.50 29.67
C SER A 176 0.73 14.31 28.70
N ASN A 177 -0.19 13.36 28.89
CA ASN A 177 -0.25 12.14 28.08
C ASN A 177 -0.38 12.40 26.57
N LEU A 178 -1.20 13.37 26.15
CA LEU A 178 -1.33 13.75 24.74
C LEU A 178 -0.06 14.45 24.23
N LYS A 179 0.54 15.32 25.05
CA LYS A 179 1.81 15.98 24.70
C LYS A 179 2.92 14.93 24.54
N PHE A 180 2.98 13.92 25.40
CA PHE A 180 3.89 12.79 25.27
C PHE A 180 3.68 12.04 23.94
N LEU A 181 2.43 11.67 23.62
CA LEU A 181 2.11 10.99 22.37
C LEU A 181 2.57 11.78 21.15
N PHE A 182 2.15 13.05 21.03
CA PHE A 182 2.40 13.82 19.80
C PHE A 182 3.80 14.40 19.70
N LYS A 183 4.42 14.82 20.82
CA LYS A 183 5.75 15.49 20.80
C LYS A 183 6.92 14.56 21.02
N ILE A 184 6.70 13.36 21.57
CA ILE A 184 7.78 12.43 21.88
C ILE A 184 7.57 11.11 21.15
N LEU A 185 6.45 10.44 21.42
CA LEU A 185 6.23 9.07 20.96
C LEU A 185 6.11 8.98 19.41
N ILE A 186 5.29 9.80 18.80
CA ILE A 186 5.11 9.84 17.33
C ILE A 186 6.43 10.18 16.61
N PRO A 187 7.20 11.22 16.99
CA PRO A 187 8.50 11.50 16.39
C PRO A 187 9.52 10.36 16.50
N VAL A 188 9.60 9.70 17.64
CA VAL A 188 10.50 8.55 17.85
C VAL A 188 10.04 7.34 17.00
N SER A 189 8.73 7.23 16.76
CA SER A 189 8.13 6.11 16.01
C SER A 189 8.06 6.32 14.50
N LYS A 190 8.72 7.36 13.96
CA LYS A 190 8.75 7.61 12.51
C LYS A 190 9.04 6.37 11.64
N PRO A 191 9.97 5.45 12.00
CA PRO A 191 10.21 4.26 11.19
C PRO A 191 9.00 3.31 11.12
N ALA A 192 8.33 3.09 12.26
CA ALA A 192 7.14 2.23 12.32
C ALA A 192 5.95 2.88 11.60
N ILE A 193 5.73 4.18 11.80
CA ILE A 193 4.69 4.95 11.11
C ILE A 193 4.90 4.92 9.61
N ALA A 194 6.14 5.13 9.12
CA ALA A 194 6.44 5.08 7.71
C ALA A 194 6.19 3.67 7.12
N SER A 195 6.57 2.61 7.84
CA SER A 195 6.30 1.22 7.42
C SER A 195 4.80 0.94 7.34
N LEU A 196 4.04 1.34 8.35
CA LEU A 196 2.58 1.24 8.35
C LEU A 196 1.97 2.03 7.20
N SER A 197 2.41 3.28 7.00
CA SER A 197 1.89 4.16 5.95
C SER A 197 2.06 3.58 4.56
N ILE A 198 3.25 3.02 4.24
CA ILE A 198 3.52 2.40 2.94
C ILE A 198 2.65 1.15 2.77
N TYR A 199 2.59 0.30 3.79
CA TYR A 199 1.76 -0.90 3.78
C TYR A 199 0.30 -0.57 3.49
N VAL A 200 -0.28 0.38 4.24
CA VAL A 200 -1.68 0.79 4.08
C VAL A 200 -1.93 1.42 2.72
N PHE A 201 -1.04 2.34 2.29
CA PHE A 201 -1.17 3.00 1.00
C PHE A 201 -1.20 1.99 -0.16
N ILE A 202 -0.23 1.06 -0.20
CA ILE A 202 -0.14 0.07 -1.27
C ILE A 202 -1.35 -0.87 -1.26
N ASN A 203 -1.79 -1.33 -0.08
CA ASN A 203 -2.97 -2.19 0.01
C ASN A 203 -4.25 -1.49 -0.45
N THR A 204 -4.46 -0.24 -0.05
CA THR A 204 -5.62 0.57 -0.46
C THR A 204 -5.56 0.90 -1.95
N TRP A 205 -4.39 1.25 -2.47
CA TRP A 205 -4.16 1.51 -3.90
C TRP A 205 -4.51 0.31 -4.78
N ASN A 206 -4.20 -0.89 -4.32
CA ASN A 206 -4.44 -2.13 -5.06
C ASN A 206 -5.84 -2.73 -4.81
N GLN A 207 -6.68 -2.09 -4.02
CA GLN A 207 -8.01 -2.59 -3.72
C GLN A 207 -8.90 -2.57 -4.98
N TYR A 208 -9.46 -3.75 -5.33
CA TYR A 208 -10.27 -3.93 -6.52
C TYR A 208 -11.73 -4.30 -6.18
N LEU A 209 -11.92 -5.38 -5.42
CA LEU A 209 -13.25 -5.97 -5.20
C LEU A 209 -14.22 -5.01 -4.52
N TRP A 210 -13.79 -4.32 -3.47
CA TRP A 210 -14.65 -3.40 -2.74
C TRP A 210 -15.09 -2.18 -3.58
N PRO A 211 -14.18 -1.45 -4.26
CA PRO A 211 -14.59 -0.41 -5.20
C PRO A 211 -15.48 -0.93 -6.33
N LEU A 212 -15.23 -2.14 -6.85
CA LEU A 212 -16.04 -2.75 -7.92
C LEU A 212 -17.49 -2.94 -7.48
N LEU A 213 -17.73 -3.35 -6.25
CA LEU A 213 -19.07 -3.58 -5.70
C LEU A 213 -19.79 -2.29 -5.33
N THR A 214 -19.05 -1.27 -4.83
CA THR A 214 -19.66 -0.10 -4.21
C THR A 214 -19.72 1.13 -5.12
N ILE A 215 -18.94 1.17 -6.22
CA ILE A 215 -18.83 2.32 -7.12
C ILE A 215 -19.31 1.94 -8.52
N ASN A 216 -20.51 2.39 -8.89
CA ASN A 216 -21.07 2.27 -10.25
C ASN A 216 -20.80 3.56 -11.06
N ASN A 217 -20.81 4.72 -10.39
CA ASN A 217 -20.60 6.01 -11.03
C ASN A 217 -19.17 6.13 -11.58
N GLY A 218 -19.03 6.37 -12.87
CA GLY A 218 -17.75 6.53 -13.54
C GLY A 218 -16.83 7.60 -12.93
N ASN A 219 -17.41 8.61 -12.25
CA ASN A 219 -16.64 9.69 -11.66
C ASN A 219 -15.85 9.29 -10.40
N ASN A 220 -16.28 8.28 -9.67
CA ASN A 220 -15.70 7.88 -8.39
C ASN A 220 -14.89 6.58 -8.45
N ARG A 221 -14.72 6.02 -9.66
CA ARG A 221 -13.94 4.79 -9.88
C ARG A 221 -12.47 4.97 -9.51
N THR A 222 -11.85 3.85 -9.12
CA THR A 222 -10.43 3.75 -8.76
C THR A 222 -9.60 3.15 -9.89
N VAL A 223 -8.29 3.21 -9.76
CA VAL A 223 -7.32 2.76 -10.79
C VAL A 223 -7.48 1.29 -11.16
N GLN A 224 -7.78 0.42 -10.18
CA GLN A 224 -7.90 -1.02 -10.44
C GLN A 224 -9.14 -1.34 -11.29
N ILE A 225 -10.23 -0.58 -11.11
CA ILE A 225 -11.38 -0.65 -12.02
C ILE A 225 -11.00 -0.12 -13.40
N GLY A 226 -10.21 0.97 -13.46
CA GLY A 226 -9.74 1.56 -14.71
C GLY A 226 -8.93 0.58 -15.57
N ILE A 227 -8.03 -0.21 -14.97
CA ILE A 227 -7.29 -1.28 -15.68
C ILE A 227 -8.24 -2.35 -16.21
N SER A 228 -9.17 -2.80 -15.38
CA SER A 228 -10.17 -3.78 -15.79
C SER A 228 -11.00 -3.27 -16.99
N MET A 229 -11.40 -2.00 -16.96
CA MET A 229 -12.12 -1.39 -18.08
C MET A 229 -11.29 -1.32 -19.35
N LEU A 230 -9.97 -0.99 -19.27
CA LEU A 230 -9.07 -1.02 -20.42
C LEU A 230 -8.93 -2.43 -21.00
N GLN A 231 -8.88 -3.44 -20.14
CA GLN A 231 -8.73 -4.83 -20.57
C GLN A 231 -9.96 -5.36 -21.32
N TYR A 232 -11.17 -4.92 -20.93
CA TYR A 232 -12.42 -5.39 -21.51
C TYR A 232 -13.03 -4.42 -22.53
N SER A 233 -12.38 -3.28 -22.84
CA SER A 233 -12.88 -2.37 -23.88
C SER A 233 -12.66 -2.94 -25.28
N GLU A 234 -13.68 -2.84 -26.13
CA GLU A 234 -13.60 -3.27 -27.52
C GLU A 234 -12.48 -2.56 -28.27
N GLY A 235 -11.65 -3.32 -29.00
CA GLY A 235 -10.53 -2.78 -29.76
C GLY A 235 -9.28 -2.42 -28.94
N SER A 236 -9.25 -2.65 -27.63
CA SER A 236 -8.03 -2.43 -26.84
C SER A 236 -6.96 -3.46 -27.18
N SER A 237 -5.78 -2.94 -27.51
CA SER A 237 -4.58 -3.75 -27.68
C SER A 237 -3.87 -3.98 -26.36
N TYR A 238 -3.07 -5.05 -26.27
CA TYR A 238 -2.20 -5.30 -25.11
C TYR A 238 -1.33 -4.08 -24.77
N GLY A 239 -0.84 -3.34 -25.77
CA GLY A 239 -0.04 -2.15 -25.57
C GLY A 239 -0.78 -1.05 -24.81
N VAL A 240 -2.08 -0.86 -25.08
CA VAL A 240 -2.94 0.12 -24.38
C VAL A 240 -3.13 -0.25 -22.92
N VAL A 241 -3.41 -1.53 -22.64
CA VAL A 241 -3.55 -2.04 -21.26
C VAL A 241 -2.24 -1.89 -20.49
N LEU A 242 -1.10 -2.27 -21.11
CA LEU A 242 0.21 -2.13 -20.49
C LEU A 242 0.60 -0.68 -20.26
N ALA A 243 0.30 0.23 -21.20
CA ALA A 243 0.52 1.66 -21.01
C ALA A 243 -0.31 2.22 -19.83
N GLY A 244 -1.58 1.83 -19.72
CA GLY A 244 -2.41 2.15 -18.56
C GLY A 244 -1.84 1.61 -17.26
N ALA A 245 -1.38 0.35 -17.24
CA ALA A 245 -0.76 -0.27 -16.07
C ALA A 245 0.52 0.48 -15.63
N ILE A 246 1.39 0.88 -16.59
CA ILE A 246 2.58 1.67 -16.30
C ILE A 246 2.21 3.01 -15.67
N LEU A 247 1.22 3.73 -16.20
CA LEU A 247 0.76 4.99 -15.60
C LEU A 247 0.30 4.82 -14.15
N ILE A 248 -0.42 3.74 -13.87
CA ILE A 248 -0.92 3.44 -12.51
C ILE A 248 0.21 2.99 -11.57
N LEU A 249 1.27 2.38 -12.08
CA LEU A 249 2.43 1.98 -11.27
C LEU A 249 3.23 3.17 -10.76
N ILE A 250 3.27 4.30 -11.48
CA ILE A 250 4.10 5.46 -11.14
C ILE A 250 3.87 5.93 -9.69
N PRO A 251 2.63 6.24 -9.22
CA PRO A 251 2.43 6.70 -7.86
C PRO A 251 2.82 5.67 -6.80
N SER A 252 2.52 4.39 -6.99
CA SER A 252 2.84 3.35 -6.02
C SER A 252 4.35 3.10 -5.92
N VAL A 253 5.07 3.08 -7.06
CA VAL A 253 6.53 2.98 -7.09
C VAL A 253 7.17 4.20 -6.44
N PHE A 254 6.66 5.41 -6.71
CA PHE A 254 7.16 6.63 -6.10
C PHE A 254 7.04 6.60 -4.57
N ILE A 255 5.88 6.24 -4.03
CA ILE A 255 5.66 6.10 -2.58
C ILE A 255 6.57 5.02 -1.99
N PHE A 256 6.73 3.89 -2.68
CA PHE A 256 7.65 2.82 -2.24
C PHE A 256 9.10 3.31 -2.18
N LEU A 257 9.59 4.00 -3.22
CA LEU A 257 10.96 4.52 -3.26
C LEU A 257 11.25 5.53 -2.16
N LEU A 258 10.29 6.39 -1.82
CA LEU A 258 10.42 7.33 -0.71
C LEU A 258 10.54 6.63 0.65
N GLY A 259 9.86 5.49 0.82
CA GLY A 259 9.74 4.84 2.11
C GLY A 259 10.51 3.53 2.28
N GLN A 260 11.14 2.96 1.25
CA GLN A 260 11.80 1.64 1.31
C GLN A 260 12.85 1.51 2.43
N LYS A 261 13.60 2.57 2.73
CA LYS A 261 14.59 2.55 3.82
C LYS A 261 13.95 2.41 5.21
N GLN A 262 12.80 3.05 5.41
CA GLN A 262 12.03 2.98 6.65
C GLN A 262 11.32 1.63 6.78
N LEU A 263 10.81 1.08 5.68
CA LEU A 263 10.23 -0.27 5.63
C LEU A 263 11.22 -1.32 6.16
N VAL A 264 12.43 -1.34 5.61
CA VAL A 264 13.47 -2.28 6.05
C VAL A 264 13.81 -2.08 7.52
N LYS A 265 13.97 -0.83 8.00
CA LYS A 265 14.25 -0.52 9.40
C LYS A 265 13.10 -0.93 10.33
N GLY A 266 11.85 -0.68 9.94
CA GLY A 266 10.67 -1.01 10.74
C GLY A 266 10.47 -2.52 10.88
N MET A 267 10.70 -3.28 9.81
CA MET A 267 10.60 -4.76 9.85
C MET A 267 11.74 -5.42 10.64
N THR A 268 12.94 -4.83 10.65
CA THR A 268 14.09 -5.39 11.35
C THR A 268 14.16 -4.97 12.82
N ALA A 269 13.52 -3.88 13.22
CA ALA A 269 13.48 -3.42 14.62
C ALA A 269 12.87 -4.43 15.60
N GLY A 270 12.00 -5.34 15.12
CA GLY A 270 11.45 -6.43 15.92
C GLY A 270 12.21 -7.77 15.82
N ALA A 271 13.13 -7.90 14.86
CA ALA A 271 13.79 -9.18 14.56
C ALA A 271 15.19 -9.33 15.18
N VAL A 272 15.81 -8.22 15.60
CA VAL A 272 17.15 -8.25 16.23
C VAL A 272 16.99 -8.09 17.74
N LYS A 273 16.73 -9.19 18.42
CA LYS A 273 17.15 -9.39 19.82
C LYS A 273 18.57 -9.97 19.75
N GLY A 274 19.58 -9.12 19.70
CA GLY A 274 20.96 -9.48 19.96
C GLY A 274 21.24 -9.41 21.44
#